data_9ebe696f8361a63e440e8c040a8337f5
#
_entry.id   9ebe696f8361a63e440e8c040a8337f5
#
_cell.length_a   1.000
_cell.length_b   1.000
_cell.length_c   1.000
_cell.angle_alpha   90.00
_cell.angle_beta   90.00
_cell.angle_gamma   90.00
#
_symmetry.space_group_name_H-M   'P 1'
#
loop_
_entity.id
_entity.type
_entity.pdbx_description
1 polymer ?
#
loop_
_entity_poly.entity_id
_entity_poly.type
_entity_poly.pdbx_seq_one_letter_code
_entity_poly.pdbx_strand_id
1 'polypeptide(L)'
;MVKCSVIIPCYLDDGKLARLLEQLQQLPNKPCEIIVVDAANSACCLNICKQFRVQRLVSEPCRGQQLRIGAMQATGDVLWFLHADAQLSTDSLRAISGALARGAIGGYFHFRFAKPRAWQAFILEPAIALRCRFGVPYGDQGIFIKRSVYQQTGGHAPWPLFEEVPLVRSARRCGKFVSLSEPIFIDSRRWQRDGWWRRTWHNRRLAWNFMCG
;
A
#
# COMPACT_ATOMS: atom_id res chain seq x y z
N MET A 1 -7.18 -15.48 14.78
CA MET A 1 -7.28 -14.54 13.64
C MET A 1 -6.16 -13.53 13.81
N VAL A 2 -5.43 -13.18 12.76
CA VAL A 2 -4.30 -12.23 12.82
C VAL A 2 -4.86 -10.83 13.07
N LYS A 3 -4.35 -10.12 14.08
CA LYS A 3 -4.71 -8.70 14.32
C LYS A 3 -3.97 -7.83 13.29
N CYS A 4 -4.69 -7.30 12.33
CA CYS A 4 -4.14 -6.49 11.24
C CYS A 4 -4.60 -5.04 11.38
N SER A 5 -3.64 -4.11 11.45
CA SER A 5 -3.88 -2.66 11.38
C SER A 5 -3.68 -2.20 9.93
N VAL A 6 -4.66 -1.49 9.39
CA VAL A 6 -4.56 -0.86 8.08
C VAL A 6 -4.12 0.59 8.25
N ILE A 7 -3.08 1.00 7.52
CA ILE A 7 -2.54 2.37 7.54
C ILE A 7 -2.71 2.99 6.15
N ILE A 8 -3.38 4.14 6.06
CA ILE A 8 -3.74 4.81 4.82
C ILE A 8 -3.22 6.26 4.86
N PRO A 9 -2.16 6.60 4.10
CA PRO A 9 -1.77 7.98 3.90
C PRO A 9 -2.78 8.65 2.96
N CYS A 10 -3.29 9.81 3.35
CA CYS A 10 -4.24 10.59 2.56
C CYS A 10 -3.72 12.02 2.36
N TYR A 11 -3.78 12.51 1.12
CA TYR A 11 -3.50 13.89 0.76
C TYR A 11 -4.38 14.31 -0.42
N LEU A 12 -5.44 15.08 -0.15
CA LEU A 12 -6.41 15.55 -1.14
C LEU A 12 -7.07 14.44 -1.99
N ASP A 13 -7.19 13.23 -1.43
CA ASP A 13 -7.77 12.05 -2.09
C ASP A 13 -9.06 11.57 -1.41
N ASP A 14 -9.82 12.50 -0.81
CA ASP A 14 -10.97 12.23 0.05
C ASP A 14 -12.01 11.28 -0.56
N GLY A 15 -12.39 11.52 -1.84
CA GLY A 15 -13.38 10.65 -2.51
C GLY A 15 -12.88 9.23 -2.79
N LYS A 16 -11.57 9.04 -2.93
CA LYS A 16 -10.97 7.70 -3.08
C LYS A 16 -10.88 7.00 -1.72
N LEU A 17 -10.50 7.76 -0.68
CA LEU A 17 -10.48 7.28 0.69
C LEU A 17 -11.83 6.72 1.10
N ALA A 18 -12.93 7.44 0.85
CA ALA A 18 -14.27 6.97 1.20
C ALA A 18 -14.59 5.60 0.57
N ARG A 19 -14.25 5.41 -0.73
CA ARG A 19 -14.47 4.13 -1.44
C ARG A 19 -13.61 3.00 -0.86
N LEU A 20 -12.36 3.28 -0.48
CA LEU A 20 -11.49 2.28 0.13
C LEU A 20 -12.02 1.87 1.52
N LEU A 21 -12.45 2.84 2.33
CA LEU A 21 -13.03 2.57 3.64
C LEU A 21 -14.31 1.73 3.56
N GLU A 22 -15.17 2.01 2.56
CA GLU A 22 -16.35 1.19 2.28
C GLU A 22 -15.97 -0.26 1.96
N GLN A 23 -14.99 -0.48 1.06
CA GLN A 23 -14.50 -1.82 0.74
C GLN A 23 -13.93 -2.53 1.98
N LEU A 24 -13.16 -1.84 2.82
CA LEU A 24 -12.60 -2.41 4.06
C LEU A 24 -13.69 -2.84 5.04
N GLN A 25 -14.80 -2.09 5.12
CA GLN A 25 -15.96 -2.46 5.94
C GLN A 25 -16.77 -3.64 5.37
N GLN A 26 -16.69 -3.87 4.06
CA GLN A 26 -17.37 -4.98 3.39
C GLN A 26 -16.54 -6.28 3.38
N LEU A 27 -15.28 -6.25 3.80
CA LEU A 27 -14.47 -7.47 3.87
C LEU A 27 -15.08 -8.49 4.84
N PRO A 28 -15.13 -9.79 4.49
CA PRO A 28 -15.61 -10.86 5.37
C PRO A 28 -14.81 -10.94 6.69
N ASN A 29 -13.50 -10.78 6.59
CA ASN A 29 -12.61 -10.60 7.73
C ASN A 29 -12.25 -9.13 7.82
N LYS A 30 -12.46 -8.52 8.99
CA LYS A 30 -12.19 -7.09 9.17
C LYS A 30 -10.80 -6.86 9.78
N PRO A 31 -10.12 -5.76 9.43
CA PRO A 31 -8.95 -5.32 10.17
C PRO A 31 -9.34 -4.99 11.62
N CYS A 32 -8.41 -5.11 12.56
CA CYS A 32 -8.67 -4.75 13.95
C CYS A 32 -8.80 -3.23 14.13
N GLU A 33 -8.17 -2.47 13.26
CA GLU A 33 -8.25 -1.00 13.21
C GLU A 33 -7.87 -0.47 11.84
N ILE A 34 -8.31 0.74 11.54
CA ILE A 34 -7.95 1.50 10.35
C ILE A 34 -7.48 2.88 10.80
N ILE A 35 -6.28 3.27 10.38
CA ILE A 35 -5.62 4.53 10.71
C ILE A 35 -5.40 5.32 9.43
N VAL A 36 -6.07 6.44 9.31
CA VAL A 36 -5.90 7.39 8.20
C VAL A 36 -4.96 8.51 8.65
N VAL A 37 -3.89 8.75 7.92
CA VAL A 37 -2.96 9.86 8.20
C VAL A 37 -3.15 10.92 7.13
N ASP A 38 -3.85 11.97 7.50
CA ASP A 38 -4.28 13.08 6.63
C ASP A 38 -3.23 14.20 6.65
N ALA A 39 -2.60 14.44 5.51
CA ALA A 39 -1.60 15.50 5.35
C ALA A 39 -2.16 16.83 4.81
N ALA A 40 -3.43 16.85 4.43
CA ALA A 40 -4.11 18.08 4.02
C ALA A 40 -4.86 18.77 5.17
N ASN A 41 -5.02 18.08 6.30
CA ASN A 41 -5.88 18.49 7.42
C ASN A 41 -7.29 18.89 6.96
N SER A 42 -7.85 18.10 6.03
CA SER A 42 -9.09 18.38 5.34
C SER A 42 -10.31 18.14 6.24
N ALA A 43 -11.25 19.09 6.27
CA ALA A 43 -12.54 18.89 6.93
C ALA A 43 -13.33 17.75 6.29
N CYS A 44 -13.19 17.54 4.98
CA CYS A 44 -13.80 16.44 4.26
C CYS A 44 -13.24 15.08 4.74
N CYS A 45 -11.92 14.95 4.83
CA CYS A 45 -11.27 13.76 5.36
C CYS A 45 -11.71 13.48 6.81
N LEU A 46 -11.80 14.52 7.66
CA LEU A 46 -12.29 14.40 9.03
C LEU A 46 -13.72 13.84 9.08
N ASN A 47 -14.62 14.36 8.24
CA ASN A 47 -16.00 13.90 8.19
C ASN A 47 -16.11 12.44 7.71
N ILE A 48 -15.35 12.07 6.69
CA ILE A 48 -15.26 10.69 6.21
C ILE A 48 -14.77 9.77 7.33
N CYS A 49 -13.68 10.11 8.02
CA CYS A 49 -13.16 9.29 9.12
C CYS A 49 -14.17 9.12 10.26
N LYS A 50 -14.92 10.18 10.60
CA LYS A 50 -16.02 10.10 11.58
C LYS A 50 -17.15 9.18 11.11
N GLN A 51 -17.58 9.30 9.85
CA GLN A 51 -18.64 8.47 9.27
C GLN A 51 -18.28 6.98 9.30
N PHE A 52 -17.04 6.64 8.95
CA PHE A 52 -16.54 5.27 8.94
C PHE A 52 -16.03 4.78 10.31
N ARG A 53 -16.01 5.64 11.33
CA ARG A 53 -15.51 5.36 12.69
C ARG A 53 -14.07 4.84 12.69
N VAL A 54 -13.20 5.46 11.89
CA VAL A 54 -11.78 5.14 11.80
C VAL A 54 -10.94 6.22 12.47
N GLN A 55 -9.75 5.82 12.94
CA GLN A 55 -8.81 6.77 13.55
C GLN A 55 -8.23 7.70 12.49
N ARG A 56 -8.22 9.01 12.76
CA ARG A 56 -7.56 10.01 11.94
C ARG A 56 -6.41 10.64 12.71
N LEU A 57 -5.27 10.70 12.04
CA LEU A 57 -4.09 11.46 12.48
C LEU A 57 -3.80 12.56 11.46
N VAL A 58 -3.13 13.61 11.87
CA VAL A 58 -2.70 14.71 11.00
C VAL A 58 -1.19 14.76 10.93
N SER A 59 -0.64 15.02 9.74
CA SER A 59 0.79 15.18 9.53
C SER A 59 1.09 16.18 8.42
N GLU A 60 2.36 16.53 8.25
CA GLU A 60 2.83 17.25 7.07
C GLU A 60 2.84 16.35 5.82
N PRO A 61 2.78 16.93 4.60
CA PRO A 61 2.77 16.20 3.35
C PRO A 61 4.09 15.49 3.05
N CYS A 62 4.24 14.29 3.57
CA CYS A 62 5.34 13.38 3.27
C CYS A 62 4.87 11.95 3.47
N ARG A 63 4.73 11.18 2.38
CA ARG A 63 4.13 9.83 2.41
C ARG A 63 4.84 8.88 3.38
N GLY A 64 6.17 8.85 3.36
CA GLY A 64 6.93 8.01 4.27
C GLY A 64 6.70 8.40 5.74
N GLN A 65 6.61 9.69 6.03
CA GLN A 65 6.31 10.18 7.37
C GLN A 65 4.89 9.82 7.79
N GLN A 66 3.90 9.97 6.91
CA GLN A 66 2.52 9.56 7.18
C GLN A 66 2.45 8.06 7.54
N LEU A 67 3.11 7.20 6.75
CA LEU A 67 3.13 5.76 7.00
C LEU A 67 3.80 5.42 8.33
N ARG A 68 4.89 6.13 8.69
CA ARG A 68 5.56 5.96 10.00
C ARG A 68 4.66 6.36 11.16
N ILE A 69 4.02 7.52 11.08
CA ILE A 69 3.10 8.02 12.12
C ILE A 69 1.96 7.02 12.34
N GLY A 70 1.34 6.55 11.26
CA GLY A 70 0.29 5.54 11.34
C GLY A 70 0.78 4.23 11.96
N ALA A 71 1.97 3.75 11.55
CA ALA A 71 2.55 2.52 12.08
C ALA A 71 2.92 2.61 13.56
N MET A 72 3.31 3.78 14.06
CA MET A 72 3.61 4.00 15.48
C MET A 72 2.36 3.91 16.38
N GLN A 73 1.20 4.31 15.87
CA GLN A 73 -0.08 4.24 16.59
C GLN A 73 -0.77 2.88 16.47
N ALA A 74 -0.32 2.06 15.52
CA ALA A 74 -0.94 0.76 15.24
C ALA A 74 -0.70 -0.24 16.37
N THR A 75 -1.77 -0.96 16.75
CA THR A 75 -1.77 -1.96 17.83
C THR A 75 -1.76 -3.41 17.33
N GLY A 76 -2.11 -3.64 16.06
CA GLY A 76 -2.15 -4.96 15.45
C GLY A 76 -0.77 -5.62 15.32
N ASP A 77 -0.76 -6.92 15.21
CA ASP A 77 0.46 -7.72 15.04
C ASP A 77 1.04 -7.61 13.62
N VAL A 78 0.19 -7.21 12.68
CA VAL A 78 0.50 -7.02 11.26
C VAL A 78 0.07 -5.63 10.82
N LEU A 79 0.95 -4.94 10.13
CA LEU A 79 0.69 -3.65 9.50
C LEU A 79 0.43 -3.88 8.01
N TRP A 80 -0.67 -3.32 7.50
CA TRP A 80 -1.02 -3.37 6.08
C TRP A 80 -1.16 -1.95 5.56
N PHE A 81 -0.26 -1.56 4.65
CA PHE A 81 -0.18 -0.21 4.10
C PHE A 81 -0.93 -0.15 2.77
N LEU A 82 -1.91 0.73 2.68
CA LEU A 82 -2.75 0.91 1.50
C LEU A 82 -2.74 2.36 1.05
N HIS A 83 -2.62 2.60 -0.25
CA HIS A 83 -2.89 3.92 -0.82
C HIS A 83 -4.40 4.17 -0.87
N ALA A 84 -4.83 5.43 -0.74
CA ALA A 84 -6.24 5.81 -0.71
C ALA A 84 -7.01 5.41 -1.99
N ASP A 85 -6.33 5.19 -3.11
CA ASP A 85 -6.89 4.77 -4.39
C ASP A 85 -6.82 3.26 -4.67
N ALA A 86 -6.41 2.47 -3.70
CA ALA A 86 -6.39 1.02 -3.81
C ALA A 86 -7.81 0.45 -3.91
N GLN A 87 -7.96 -0.61 -4.71
CA GLN A 87 -9.19 -1.40 -4.76
C GLN A 87 -8.85 -2.83 -4.35
N LEU A 88 -9.62 -3.37 -3.44
CA LEU A 88 -9.32 -4.62 -2.75
C LEU A 88 -10.11 -5.80 -3.33
N SER A 89 -9.55 -6.99 -3.22
CA SER A 89 -10.29 -8.25 -3.31
C SER A 89 -10.92 -8.59 -1.95
N THR A 90 -12.04 -9.29 -1.96
CA THR A 90 -12.73 -9.76 -0.75
C THR A 90 -11.89 -10.69 0.12
N ASP A 91 -10.93 -11.40 -0.48
CA ASP A 91 -10.06 -12.35 0.19
C ASP A 91 -8.74 -11.76 0.69
N SER A 92 -8.55 -10.46 0.59
CA SER A 92 -7.26 -9.80 0.90
C SER A 92 -6.72 -10.14 2.29
N LEU A 93 -7.52 -10.03 3.36
CA LEU A 93 -7.06 -10.35 4.72
C LEU A 93 -6.86 -11.85 4.95
N ARG A 94 -7.63 -12.70 4.26
CA ARG A 94 -7.43 -14.15 4.28
C ARG A 94 -6.10 -14.52 3.62
N ALA A 95 -5.75 -13.87 2.51
CA ALA A 95 -4.48 -14.07 1.83
C ALA A 95 -3.28 -13.67 2.70
N ILE A 96 -3.35 -12.52 3.40
CA ILE A 96 -2.35 -12.10 4.39
C ILE A 96 -2.21 -13.16 5.49
N SER A 97 -3.32 -13.55 6.14
CA SER A 97 -3.31 -14.52 7.22
C SER A 97 -2.73 -15.87 6.79
N GLY A 98 -3.11 -16.33 5.59
CA GLY A 98 -2.57 -17.57 5.02
C GLY A 98 -1.07 -17.50 4.72
N ALA A 99 -0.56 -16.38 4.24
CA ALA A 99 0.87 -16.19 4.01
C ALA A 99 1.68 -16.23 5.31
N LEU A 100 1.19 -15.54 6.35
CA LEU A 100 1.82 -15.50 7.67
C LEU A 100 1.81 -16.88 8.35
N ALA A 101 0.73 -17.65 8.20
CA ALA A 101 0.64 -19.03 8.69
C ALA A 101 1.67 -19.96 8.00
N ARG A 102 2.06 -19.68 6.75
CA ARG A 102 3.12 -20.38 6.02
C ARG A 102 4.53 -19.82 6.27
N GLY A 103 4.71 -19.05 7.34
CA GLY A 103 6.00 -18.54 7.79
C GLY A 103 6.48 -17.27 7.09
N ALA A 104 5.61 -16.56 6.34
CA ALA A 104 5.97 -15.25 5.81
C ALA A 104 6.09 -14.23 6.97
N ILE A 105 7.03 -13.29 6.83
CA ILE A 105 7.17 -12.15 7.75
C ILE A 105 6.50 -10.89 7.20
N GLY A 106 6.20 -10.88 5.90
CA GLY A 106 5.56 -9.81 5.17
C GLY A 106 5.45 -10.15 3.70
N GLY A 107 4.93 -9.22 2.93
CA GLY A 107 4.75 -9.39 1.49
C GLY A 107 3.99 -8.24 0.85
N TYR A 108 3.51 -8.49 -0.36
CA TYR A 108 2.78 -7.52 -1.17
C TYR A 108 1.78 -8.26 -2.07
N PHE A 109 0.77 -7.53 -2.53
CA PHE A 109 -0.26 -8.04 -3.42
C PHE A 109 0.17 -8.01 -4.88
N HIS A 110 -0.42 -8.90 -5.67
CA HIS A 110 -0.23 -8.90 -7.12
C HIS A 110 -0.86 -7.67 -7.74
N PHE A 111 -0.05 -6.86 -8.45
CA PHE A 111 -0.52 -5.64 -9.11
C PHE A 111 -1.42 -5.98 -10.30
N ARG A 112 -2.59 -5.35 -10.37
CA ARG A 112 -3.49 -5.39 -11.52
C ARG A 112 -4.06 -4.02 -11.82
N PHE A 113 -4.28 -3.69 -13.10
CA PHE A 113 -5.09 -2.53 -13.42
C PHE A 113 -6.57 -2.83 -13.22
N ALA A 114 -7.33 -1.85 -12.67
CA ALA A 114 -8.77 -1.95 -12.54
C ALA A 114 -9.46 -2.04 -13.91
N LYS A 115 -10.64 -2.67 -13.93
CA LYS A 115 -11.46 -2.78 -15.16
C LYS A 115 -12.11 -1.41 -15.51
N PRO A 116 -12.33 -1.10 -16.81
CA PRO A 116 -11.96 -1.90 -17.99
C PRO A 116 -10.45 -1.84 -18.23
N ARG A 117 -9.86 -3.00 -18.57
CA ARG A 117 -8.43 -3.09 -18.86
C ARG A 117 -8.13 -2.72 -20.31
N ALA A 118 -7.19 -1.80 -20.49
CA ALA A 118 -6.59 -1.55 -21.80
C ALA A 118 -5.59 -2.68 -22.17
N TRP A 119 -5.33 -2.88 -23.48
CA TRP A 119 -4.41 -3.91 -23.94
C TRP A 119 -2.97 -3.75 -23.39
N GLN A 120 -2.56 -2.51 -23.13
CA GLN A 120 -1.25 -2.22 -22.52
C GLN A 120 -1.09 -2.86 -21.14
N ALA A 121 -2.17 -3.07 -20.41
CA ALA A 121 -2.15 -3.74 -19.10
C ALA A 121 -1.58 -5.16 -19.20
N PHE A 122 -1.88 -5.89 -20.29
CA PHE A 122 -1.38 -7.24 -20.51
C PHE A 122 0.14 -7.31 -20.68
N ILE A 123 0.77 -6.23 -21.08
CA ILE A 123 2.24 -6.11 -21.18
C ILE A 123 2.83 -5.60 -19.86
N LEU A 124 2.21 -4.57 -19.25
CA LEU A 124 2.78 -3.91 -18.10
C LEU A 124 2.63 -4.73 -16.81
N GLU A 125 1.52 -5.44 -16.60
CA GLU A 125 1.31 -6.25 -15.39
C GLU A 125 2.40 -7.34 -15.23
N PRO A 126 2.74 -8.16 -16.24
CA PRO A 126 3.85 -9.11 -16.14
C PRO A 126 5.20 -8.44 -15.92
N ALA A 127 5.46 -7.29 -16.57
CA ALA A 127 6.70 -6.55 -16.39
C ALA A 127 6.84 -6.00 -14.96
N ILE A 128 5.73 -5.53 -14.36
CA ILE A 128 5.69 -5.10 -12.96
C ILE A 128 5.92 -6.30 -12.03
N ALA A 129 5.28 -7.44 -12.28
CA ALA A 129 5.45 -8.65 -11.49
C ALA A 129 6.93 -9.12 -11.51
N LEU A 130 7.57 -9.12 -12.68
CA LEU A 130 8.98 -9.45 -12.82
C LEU A 130 9.88 -8.49 -12.06
N ARG A 131 9.63 -7.18 -12.18
CA ARG A 131 10.34 -6.16 -11.40
C ARG A 131 10.22 -6.42 -9.90
N CYS A 132 9.03 -6.72 -9.39
CA CYS A 132 8.79 -6.95 -7.98
C CYS A 132 9.47 -8.23 -7.45
N ARG A 133 9.63 -9.22 -8.30
CA ARG A 133 10.33 -10.48 -7.94
C ARG A 133 11.83 -10.26 -7.73
N PHE A 134 12.48 -9.50 -8.60
CA PHE A 134 13.93 -9.28 -8.57
C PHE A 134 14.34 -7.93 -7.96
N GLY A 135 13.45 -6.95 -7.95
CA GLY A 135 13.63 -5.63 -7.37
C GLY A 135 12.70 -5.39 -6.18
N VAL A 136 12.12 -4.20 -6.07
CA VAL A 136 11.27 -3.79 -4.95
C VAL A 136 9.83 -3.57 -5.43
N PRO A 137 8.81 -4.16 -4.79
CA PRO A 137 7.42 -3.74 -4.95
C PRO A 137 7.25 -2.31 -4.43
N TYR A 138 6.45 -1.50 -5.11
CA TYR A 138 6.14 -0.14 -4.66
C TYR A 138 4.94 -0.12 -3.72
N GLY A 139 4.76 0.99 -3.00
CA GLY A 139 3.73 1.13 -1.98
C GLY A 139 2.29 0.93 -2.47
N ASP A 140 2.03 1.15 -3.77
CA ASP A 140 0.74 0.89 -4.42
C ASP A 140 0.34 -0.60 -4.46
N GLN A 141 1.25 -1.51 -4.11
CA GLN A 141 1.00 -2.95 -4.07
C GLN A 141 0.54 -3.47 -2.70
N GLY A 142 0.09 -2.61 -1.81
CA GLY A 142 -0.49 -3.01 -0.54
C GLY A 142 0.46 -3.83 0.32
N ILE A 143 1.62 -3.29 0.64
CA ILE A 143 2.64 -3.97 1.45
C ILE A 143 2.07 -4.30 2.83
N PHE A 144 2.25 -5.55 3.26
CA PHE A 144 1.97 -5.99 4.63
C PHE A 144 3.23 -6.57 5.28
N ILE A 145 3.36 -6.39 6.60
CA ILE A 145 4.54 -6.83 7.34
C ILE A 145 4.19 -7.06 8.82
N LYS A 146 4.82 -8.04 9.47
CA LYS A 146 4.74 -8.19 10.92
C LYS A 146 5.26 -6.92 11.60
N ARG A 147 4.50 -6.40 12.60
CA ARG A 147 4.88 -5.17 13.32
C ARG A 147 6.27 -5.27 13.95
N SER A 148 6.64 -6.42 14.51
CA SER A 148 7.98 -6.65 15.07
C SER A 148 9.08 -6.50 14.02
N VAL A 149 8.88 -7.03 12.81
CA VAL A 149 9.84 -6.89 11.70
C VAL A 149 9.89 -5.45 11.20
N TYR A 150 8.74 -4.76 11.11
CA TYR A 150 8.70 -3.34 10.76
C TYR A 150 9.53 -2.49 11.72
N GLN A 151 9.40 -2.73 13.02
CA GLN A 151 10.19 -2.04 14.05
C GLN A 151 11.68 -2.38 13.95
N GLN A 152 12.02 -3.65 13.79
CA GLN A 152 13.40 -4.12 13.64
C GLN A 152 14.12 -3.52 12.42
N THR A 153 13.38 -3.31 11.32
CA THR A 153 13.94 -2.77 10.06
C THR A 153 13.97 -1.24 10.00
N GLY A 154 13.47 -0.54 11.02
CA GLY A 154 13.40 0.93 11.08
C GLY A 154 12.21 1.52 10.32
N GLY A 155 11.35 0.70 9.72
CA GLY A 155 10.13 1.13 9.02
C GLY A 155 10.38 1.82 7.69
N HIS A 156 9.36 2.57 7.21
CA HIS A 156 9.49 3.37 6.00
C HIS A 156 10.51 4.50 6.18
N ALA A 157 11.24 4.83 5.13
CA ALA A 157 12.06 6.04 5.13
C ALA A 157 11.16 7.30 5.18
N PRO A 158 11.58 8.39 5.83
CA PRO A 158 10.81 9.64 5.88
C PRO A 158 10.92 10.42 4.56
N TRP A 159 10.62 9.76 3.43
CA TRP A 159 10.74 10.29 2.09
C TRP A 159 9.37 10.43 1.43
N PRO A 160 9.20 11.41 0.53
CA PRO A 160 7.93 11.58 -0.18
C PRO A 160 7.71 10.54 -1.29
N LEU A 161 8.78 9.83 -1.72
CA LEU A 161 8.74 8.83 -2.80
C LEU A 161 9.78 7.74 -2.53
N PHE A 162 9.47 6.49 -2.90
CA PHE A 162 10.32 5.30 -2.70
C PHE A 162 10.64 5.01 -1.23
N GLU A 163 9.82 5.48 -0.32
CA GLU A 163 9.93 5.30 1.13
C GLU A 163 9.93 3.84 1.57
N GLU A 164 9.34 2.96 0.77
CA GLU A 164 9.26 1.52 1.00
C GLU A 164 10.55 0.76 0.63
N VAL A 165 11.43 1.35 -0.18
CA VAL A 165 12.62 0.65 -0.71
C VAL A 165 13.54 0.15 0.40
N PRO A 166 13.97 0.96 1.39
CA PRO A 166 14.79 0.48 2.49
C PRO A 166 14.08 -0.58 3.34
N LEU A 167 12.77 -0.38 3.61
CA LEU A 167 11.95 -1.32 4.37
C LEU A 167 11.93 -2.71 3.71
N VAL A 168 11.59 -2.78 2.41
CA VAL A 168 11.49 -4.06 1.70
C VAL A 168 12.85 -4.75 1.59
N ARG A 169 13.92 -4.00 1.31
CA ARG A 169 15.28 -4.55 1.27
C ARG A 169 15.70 -5.15 2.61
N SER A 170 15.44 -4.45 3.71
CA SER A 170 15.75 -4.93 5.05
C SER A 170 14.86 -6.11 5.46
N ALA A 171 13.56 -6.04 5.19
CA ALA A 171 12.64 -7.13 5.49
C ALA A 171 13.03 -8.44 4.79
N ARG A 172 13.43 -8.39 3.52
CA ARG A 172 13.90 -9.58 2.78
C ARG A 172 15.15 -10.23 3.39
N ARG A 173 15.95 -9.50 4.15
CA ARG A 173 17.10 -10.05 4.90
C ARG A 173 16.65 -10.69 6.20
N CYS A 174 15.53 -10.25 6.77
CA CYS A 174 14.99 -10.78 8.02
C CYS A 174 14.22 -12.10 7.84
N GLY A 175 13.75 -12.42 6.62
CA GLY A 175 13.01 -13.65 6.38
C GLY A 175 12.18 -13.67 5.10
N LYS A 176 11.21 -14.58 5.06
CA LYS A 176 10.38 -14.84 3.88
C LYS A 176 9.40 -13.68 3.60
N PHE A 177 9.74 -12.85 2.61
CA PHE A 177 8.90 -11.75 2.11
C PHE A 177 8.27 -12.16 0.77
N VAL A 178 6.94 -12.30 0.70
CA VAL A 178 6.25 -13.01 -0.38
C VAL A 178 5.41 -12.10 -1.27
N SER A 179 5.23 -12.51 -2.53
CA SER A 179 4.15 -12.02 -3.39
C SER A 179 2.90 -12.85 -3.15
N LEU A 180 1.78 -12.20 -2.87
CA LEU A 180 0.48 -12.87 -2.84
C LEU A 180 -0.02 -13.07 -4.28
N SER A 181 -0.76 -14.15 -4.51
CA SER A 181 -1.53 -14.35 -5.76
C SER A 181 -2.75 -13.44 -5.82
N GLU A 182 -3.24 -13.02 -4.67
CA GLU A 182 -4.39 -12.13 -4.54
C GLU A 182 -4.07 -10.76 -5.12
N PRO A 183 -4.93 -10.21 -5.99
CA PRO A 183 -4.67 -8.93 -6.64
C PRO A 183 -5.03 -7.74 -5.73
N ILE A 184 -4.30 -6.65 -5.94
CA ILE A 184 -4.73 -5.29 -5.63
C ILE A 184 -4.93 -4.55 -6.96
N PHE A 185 -6.05 -3.83 -7.09
CA PHE A 185 -6.36 -3.16 -8.33
C PHE A 185 -6.06 -1.66 -8.23
N ILE A 186 -5.41 -1.15 -9.26
CA ILE A 186 -4.98 0.26 -9.35
C ILE A 186 -5.66 0.92 -10.53
N ASP A 187 -6.16 2.13 -10.33
CA ASP A 187 -6.82 2.91 -11.35
C ASP A 187 -5.86 3.28 -12.49
N SER A 188 -6.26 2.96 -13.72
CA SER A 188 -5.46 3.23 -14.91
C SER A 188 -5.60 4.66 -15.46
N ARG A 189 -6.50 5.51 -14.88
CA ARG A 189 -6.80 6.85 -15.41
C ARG A 189 -5.56 7.73 -15.62
N ARG A 190 -4.58 7.65 -14.73
CA ARG A 190 -3.31 8.38 -14.88
C ARG A 190 -2.53 7.94 -16.11
N TRP A 191 -2.51 6.63 -16.41
CA TRP A 191 -1.85 6.10 -17.61
C TRP A 191 -2.63 6.44 -18.89
N GLN A 192 -3.96 6.43 -18.82
CA GLN A 192 -4.81 6.83 -19.95
C GLN A 192 -4.64 8.32 -20.26
N ARG A 193 -4.63 9.20 -19.24
CA ARG A 193 -4.47 10.65 -19.41
C ARG A 193 -3.08 11.04 -19.90
N ASP A 194 -2.04 10.48 -19.31
CA ASP A 194 -0.63 10.89 -19.53
C ASP A 194 0.02 10.09 -20.69
N GLY A 195 -0.66 9.08 -21.22
CA GLY A 195 -0.14 8.12 -22.18
C GLY A 195 0.62 6.97 -21.50
N TRP A 196 0.23 5.71 -21.81
CA TRP A 196 0.73 4.50 -21.16
C TRP A 196 2.26 4.39 -21.15
N TRP A 197 2.89 4.56 -22.32
CA TRP A 197 4.34 4.42 -22.47
C TRP A 197 5.09 5.61 -21.87
N ARG A 198 4.58 6.84 -22.06
CA ARG A 198 5.16 8.05 -21.49
C ARG A 198 5.17 8.00 -19.96
N ARG A 199 4.05 7.58 -19.35
CA ARG A 199 3.94 7.44 -17.89
C ARG A 199 4.88 6.37 -17.36
N THR A 200 4.93 5.20 -18.05
CA THR A 200 5.82 4.09 -17.66
C THR A 200 7.29 4.50 -17.75
N TRP A 201 7.67 5.18 -18.83
CA TRP A 201 9.03 5.71 -18.99
C TRP A 201 9.38 6.73 -17.89
N HIS A 202 8.49 7.67 -17.61
CA HIS A 202 8.66 8.65 -16.53
C HIS A 202 8.88 7.97 -15.17
N ASN A 203 8.04 6.99 -14.82
CA ASN A 203 8.18 6.23 -13.58
C ASN A 203 9.51 5.46 -13.52
N ARG A 204 9.97 4.88 -14.64
CA ARG A 204 11.26 4.19 -14.71
C ARG A 204 12.44 5.16 -14.55
N ARG A 205 12.36 6.35 -15.15
CA ARG A 205 13.38 7.39 -15.00
C ARG A 205 13.49 7.87 -13.55
N LEU A 206 12.37 8.10 -12.88
CA LEU A 206 12.36 8.46 -11.46
C LEU A 206 13.00 7.37 -10.60
N ALA A 207 12.66 6.11 -10.84
CA ALA A 207 13.26 4.98 -10.11
C ALA A 207 14.77 4.85 -10.38
N TRP A 208 15.20 5.06 -11.62
CA TRP A 208 16.61 5.05 -11.99
C TRP A 208 17.40 6.16 -11.29
N ASN A 209 16.90 7.40 -11.35
CA ASN A 209 17.54 8.53 -10.67
C ASN A 209 17.66 8.30 -9.15
N PHE A 210 16.65 7.69 -8.54
CA PHE A 210 16.69 7.32 -7.12
C PHE A 210 17.71 6.22 -6.80
N MET A 211 17.95 5.28 -7.72
CA MET A 211 18.91 4.18 -7.49
C MET A 211 20.38 4.57 -7.76
N CYS A 212 20.61 5.57 -8.60
CA CYS A 212 21.95 5.98 -9.04
C CYS A 212 22.44 7.28 -8.40
N GLY A 213 21.59 8.04 -7.72
CA GLY A 213 21.94 9.25 -6.97
C GLY A 213 21.97 9.00 -5.49
#